data_1f94bfe33228ddcc43768b1bd5a2ba43
#
_entry.id   1f94bfe33228ddcc43768b1bd5a2ba43
#
_cell.length_a   1.000
_cell.length_b   1.000
_cell.length_c   1.000
_cell.angle_alpha   90.00
_cell.angle_beta   90.00
_cell.angle_gamma   90.00
#
_symmetry.space_group_name_H-M   'P 1'
#
loop_
_entity.id
_entity.type
_entity.pdbx_description
1 polymer ?
#
loop_
_entity_poly.entity_id
_entity_poly.type
_entity_poly.pdbx_seq_one_letter_code
_entity_poly.pdbx_strand_id
1 'polypeptide(L)'
;MDLNQRRRAIQHLLSDEPADATAVYYAFHHPDGKSSVLPYPAEAERAAGFVTFSRTGLDLFRPLLTMRLPIADLETSAEVIYNGIQPETAVIIQAPADYLPLLQALFDVQTIEKLHLYTLNHHQFEPVINVLVTQTTGPNELPRFVVRSQQDDRVIASAGINWQSPEYANLSVNTDSAHRRQGLGVSVLSAIVGYVLENGRSPLYEVAASNSASQTLAQQAHFSNADADKVLLQAVLKPRFV
;
A
#
# COMPACT_ATOMS: atom_id res chain seq x y z
N MET A 1 3.29 24.08 -12.77
CA MET A 1 4.33 22.99 -12.79
C MET A 1 3.82 21.79 -13.56
N ASP A 2 4.66 21.16 -14.39
CA ASP A 2 4.38 19.85 -14.97
C ASP A 2 4.57 18.72 -13.91
N LEU A 3 4.22 17.47 -14.24
CA LEU A 3 4.30 16.34 -13.32
C LEU A 3 5.75 16.07 -12.83
N ASN A 4 6.73 16.21 -13.70
CA ASN A 4 8.14 15.97 -13.32
C ASN A 4 8.67 17.05 -12.38
N GLN A 5 8.24 18.30 -12.56
CA GLN A 5 8.56 19.39 -11.64
C GLN A 5 7.92 19.14 -10.25
N ARG A 6 6.65 18.72 -10.22
CA ARG A 6 5.94 18.37 -8.97
C ARG A 6 6.62 17.21 -8.23
N ARG A 7 7.03 16.17 -8.95
CA ARG A 7 7.78 15.04 -8.39
C ARG A 7 9.11 15.49 -7.78
N ARG A 8 9.86 16.34 -8.49
CA ARG A 8 11.12 16.90 -7.95
C ARG A 8 10.90 17.71 -6.67
N ALA A 9 9.84 18.51 -6.62
CA ALA A 9 9.52 19.35 -5.45
C ALA A 9 9.25 18.55 -4.18
N ILE A 10 8.77 17.29 -4.27
CA ILE A 10 8.42 16.42 -3.14
C ILE A 10 9.47 15.35 -2.82
N GLN A 11 10.45 15.13 -3.69
CA GLN A 11 11.41 14.01 -3.55
C GLN A 11 12.09 13.95 -2.18
N HIS A 12 12.43 15.11 -1.62
CA HIS A 12 13.09 15.21 -0.33
C HIS A 12 12.20 14.88 0.89
N LEU A 13 10.88 14.71 0.69
CA LEU A 13 9.91 14.34 1.72
C LEU A 13 9.74 12.83 1.85
N LEU A 14 10.39 12.06 0.99
CA LEU A 14 10.30 10.61 0.92
C LEU A 14 11.70 10.01 1.01
N SER A 15 11.78 8.84 1.62
CA SER A 15 12.99 8.03 1.74
C SER A 15 12.83 6.72 0.94
N ASP A 16 13.94 5.98 0.81
CA ASP A 16 13.93 4.64 0.21
C ASP A 16 13.56 3.55 1.24
N GLU A 17 13.10 3.94 2.44
CA GLU A 17 12.72 3.01 3.49
C GLU A 17 11.36 2.34 3.20
N PRO A 18 11.13 1.11 3.70
CA PRO A 18 9.86 0.39 3.51
C PRO A 18 8.61 1.17 3.96
N ALA A 19 8.76 2.02 4.98
CA ALA A 19 7.68 2.86 5.50
C ALA A 19 7.12 3.82 4.45
N ASP A 20 7.98 4.32 3.55
CA ASP A 20 7.64 5.28 2.50
C ASP A 20 7.22 4.62 1.18
N ALA A 21 7.49 3.31 1.01
CA ALA A 21 7.34 2.62 -0.28
C ALA A 21 5.98 2.82 -0.95
N THR A 22 4.88 2.81 -0.20
CA THR A 22 3.54 3.06 -0.74
C THR A 22 3.37 4.49 -1.27
N ALA A 23 3.86 5.49 -0.51
CA ALA A 23 3.78 6.89 -0.93
C ALA A 23 4.72 7.15 -2.13
N VAL A 24 5.92 6.55 -2.13
CA VAL A 24 6.86 6.57 -3.27
C VAL A 24 6.19 5.97 -4.51
N TYR A 25 5.57 4.78 -4.39
CA TYR A 25 4.91 4.14 -5.53
C TYR A 25 3.85 5.06 -6.15
N TYR A 26 2.92 5.59 -5.36
CA TYR A 26 1.84 6.43 -5.90
C TYR A 26 2.31 7.79 -6.40
N ALA A 27 3.39 8.34 -5.85
CA ALA A 27 3.96 9.60 -6.31
C ALA A 27 4.79 9.47 -7.60
N PHE A 28 5.55 8.37 -7.76
CA PHE A 28 6.57 8.28 -8.81
C PHE A 28 6.36 7.14 -9.82
N HIS A 29 5.69 6.05 -9.46
CA HIS A 29 5.64 4.82 -10.25
C HIS A 29 4.23 4.39 -10.68
N HIS A 30 3.18 4.91 -10.05
CA HIS A 30 1.82 4.65 -10.51
C HIS A 30 1.56 5.36 -11.84
N PRO A 31 0.79 4.77 -12.78
CA PRO A 31 0.59 5.34 -14.11
C PRO A 31 0.17 6.82 -14.10
N ASP A 32 0.85 7.67 -14.84
CA ASP A 32 0.67 9.14 -14.87
C ASP A 32 -0.77 9.56 -15.14
N GLY A 33 -1.47 8.86 -16.03
CA GLY A 33 -2.89 9.14 -16.32
C GLY A 33 -3.86 8.77 -15.20
N LYS A 34 -3.39 8.08 -14.16
CA LYS A 34 -4.19 7.61 -13.01
C LYS A 34 -3.80 8.25 -11.69
N SER A 35 -2.71 9.02 -11.65
CA SER A 35 -2.24 9.71 -10.45
C SER A 35 -1.98 11.19 -10.70
N SER A 36 -2.29 11.99 -9.69
CA SER A 36 -1.89 13.39 -9.60
C SER A 36 -1.04 13.58 -8.34
N VAL A 37 0.04 14.34 -8.46
CA VAL A 37 0.90 14.77 -7.35
C VAL A 37 0.64 16.25 -7.10
N LEU A 38 0.25 16.59 -5.89
CA LEU A 38 -0.18 17.93 -5.48
C LEU A 38 0.74 18.43 -4.35
N PRO A 39 1.85 19.08 -4.69
CA PRO A 39 2.77 19.66 -3.72
C PRO A 39 2.19 20.92 -3.10
N TYR A 40 2.60 21.22 -1.88
CA TYR A 40 2.28 22.48 -1.22
C TYR A 40 3.55 23.15 -0.66
N PRO A 41 3.79 24.45 -0.92
CA PRO A 41 3.04 25.29 -1.87
C PRO A 41 3.17 24.79 -3.32
N ALA A 42 2.13 25.03 -4.15
CA ALA A 42 1.99 24.41 -5.49
C ALA A 42 3.12 24.75 -6.47
N GLU A 43 3.75 25.94 -6.32
CA GLU A 43 4.83 26.44 -7.20
C GLU A 43 6.22 26.40 -6.53
N ALA A 44 6.34 25.79 -5.34
CA ALA A 44 7.60 25.73 -4.62
C ALA A 44 8.56 24.69 -5.26
N GLU A 45 9.84 25.03 -5.38
CA GLU A 45 10.88 24.07 -5.78
C GLU A 45 11.09 22.96 -4.74
N ARG A 46 10.83 23.28 -3.47
CA ARG A 46 10.80 22.34 -2.34
C ARG A 46 9.48 22.50 -1.60
N ALA A 47 8.63 21.50 -1.72
CA ALA A 47 7.34 21.49 -1.05
C ALA A 47 7.48 21.25 0.46
N ALA A 48 6.61 21.84 1.27
CA ALA A 48 6.49 21.54 2.71
C ALA A 48 5.75 20.23 2.97
N GLY A 49 4.90 19.82 2.05
CA GLY A 49 4.13 18.57 2.07
C GLY A 49 3.48 18.31 0.74
N PHE A 50 2.81 17.15 0.61
CA PHE A 50 2.06 16.81 -0.60
C PHE A 50 0.95 15.82 -0.33
N VAL A 51 0.00 15.75 -1.26
CA VAL A 51 -1.00 14.71 -1.40
C VAL A 51 -0.87 14.09 -2.80
N THR A 52 -0.96 12.77 -2.91
CA THR A 52 -1.23 12.11 -4.19
C THR A 52 -2.71 11.77 -4.27
N PHE A 53 -3.26 11.79 -5.47
CA PHE A 53 -4.63 11.45 -5.76
C PHE A 53 -4.62 10.37 -6.86
N SER A 54 -4.88 9.12 -6.48
CA SER A 54 -4.65 7.96 -7.35
C SER A 54 -5.91 7.14 -7.58
N ARG A 55 -6.22 6.88 -8.85
CA ARG A 55 -7.30 5.96 -9.26
C ARG A 55 -6.74 4.55 -9.34
N THR A 56 -6.97 3.76 -8.30
CA THR A 56 -6.42 2.40 -8.17
C THR A 56 -7.31 1.32 -8.78
N GLY A 57 -8.60 1.61 -9.00
CA GLY A 57 -9.60 0.61 -9.39
C GLY A 57 -10.13 -0.23 -8.22
N LEU A 58 -9.63 -0.04 -6.99
CA LEU A 58 -10.16 -0.70 -5.79
C LEU A 58 -11.56 -0.19 -5.43
N ASP A 59 -11.78 1.09 -5.64
CA ASP A 59 -13.08 1.76 -5.53
C ASP A 59 -13.27 2.67 -6.75
N LEU A 60 -14.44 2.61 -7.39
CA LEU A 60 -14.72 3.39 -8.60
C LEU A 60 -14.98 4.87 -8.28
N PHE A 61 -15.41 5.19 -7.07
CA PHE A 61 -15.85 6.53 -6.67
C PHE A 61 -14.89 7.22 -5.71
N ARG A 62 -14.07 6.45 -4.99
CA ARG A 62 -13.12 6.97 -4.01
C ARG A 62 -11.70 6.75 -4.48
N PRO A 63 -10.98 7.81 -4.86
CA PRO A 63 -9.55 7.71 -5.13
C PRO A 63 -8.78 7.42 -3.86
N LEU A 64 -7.63 6.78 -4.01
CA LEU A 64 -6.67 6.61 -2.94
C LEU A 64 -5.81 7.85 -2.80
N LEU A 65 -5.69 8.34 -1.58
CA LEU A 65 -4.75 9.38 -1.18
C LEU A 65 -3.57 8.76 -0.43
N THR A 66 -2.37 9.13 -0.81
CA THR A 66 -1.19 9.04 0.05
C THR A 66 -0.61 10.44 0.26
N MET A 67 0.12 10.67 1.34
CA MET A 67 0.56 12.01 1.69
C MET A 67 1.82 12.02 2.55
N ARG A 68 2.50 13.16 2.54
CA ARG A 68 3.48 13.55 3.56
C ARG A 68 3.13 14.93 4.06
N LEU A 69 2.92 15.04 5.37
CA LEU A 69 2.49 16.24 6.06
C LEU A 69 3.57 16.68 7.06
N PRO A 70 3.81 17.98 7.22
CA PRO A 70 4.66 18.51 8.28
C PRO A 70 3.90 18.51 9.62
N ILE A 71 3.70 17.33 10.22
CA ILE A 71 2.81 17.13 11.39
C ILE A 71 3.16 17.97 12.62
N ALA A 72 4.38 18.49 12.71
CA ALA A 72 4.75 19.45 13.75
C ALA A 72 4.14 20.86 13.52
N ASP A 73 3.68 21.15 12.31
CA ASP A 73 2.97 22.36 11.90
C ASP A 73 1.57 21.98 11.38
N LEU A 74 0.59 22.03 12.27
CA LEU A 74 -0.79 21.65 11.97
C LEU A 74 -1.47 22.57 10.96
N GLU A 75 -1.11 23.86 10.96
CA GLU A 75 -1.66 24.83 10.01
C GLU A 75 -1.20 24.49 8.59
N THR A 76 0.11 24.35 8.39
CA THR A 76 0.66 23.92 7.09
C THR A 76 0.15 22.54 6.69
N SER A 77 -0.02 21.61 7.61
CA SER A 77 -0.59 20.28 7.32
C SER A 77 -2.03 20.37 6.82
N ALA A 78 -2.86 21.23 7.42
CA ALA A 78 -4.22 21.48 6.95
C ALA A 78 -4.22 22.13 5.56
N GLU A 79 -3.32 23.11 5.32
CA GLU A 79 -3.16 23.73 4.01
C GLU A 79 -2.78 22.73 2.92
N VAL A 80 -1.85 21.80 3.19
CA VAL A 80 -1.48 20.72 2.25
C VAL A 80 -2.72 19.94 1.83
N ILE A 81 -3.60 19.58 2.78
CA ILE A 81 -4.80 18.81 2.52
C ILE A 81 -5.82 19.62 1.72
N TYR A 82 -6.18 20.83 2.19
CA TYR A 82 -7.21 21.67 1.56
C TYR A 82 -6.80 22.25 0.19
N ASN A 83 -5.51 22.39 -0.09
CA ASN A 83 -5.05 22.76 -1.42
C ASN A 83 -5.01 21.55 -2.39
N GLY A 84 -4.88 20.35 -1.85
CA GLY A 84 -4.87 19.11 -2.65
C GLY A 84 -6.24 18.53 -2.92
N ILE A 85 -7.22 18.76 -2.05
CA ILE A 85 -8.51 18.08 -2.07
C ILE A 85 -9.63 19.10 -1.83
N GLN A 86 -10.69 19.02 -2.62
CA GLN A 86 -11.88 19.84 -2.39
C GLN A 86 -12.68 19.31 -1.20
N PRO A 87 -13.28 20.17 -0.36
CA PRO A 87 -14.25 19.76 0.66
C PRO A 87 -15.35 18.87 0.08
N GLU A 88 -15.92 18.00 0.94
CA GLU A 88 -16.96 17.03 0.60
C GLU A 88 -16.52 15.91 -0.37
N THR A 89 -15.24 15.86 -0.75
CA THR A 89 -14.70 14.75 -1.54
C THR A 89 -14.55 13.49 -0.69
N ALA A 90 -15.19 12.40 -1.15
CA ALA A 90 -15.04 11.07 -0.55
C ALA A 90 -13.76 10.40 -1.05
N VAL A 91 -12.95 9.88 -0.13
CA VAL A 91 -11.61 9.33 -0.43
C VAL A 91 -11.31 8.08 0.39
N ILE A 92 -10.34 7.30 -0.08
CA ILE A 92 -9.60 6.32 0.72
C ILE A 92 -8.26 6.96 1.06
N ILE A 93 -7.83 6.93 2.32
CA ILE A 93 -6.55 7.49 2.75
C ILE A 93 -5.69 6.36 3.27
N GLN A 94 -4.46 6.25 2.75
CA GLN A 94 -3.42 5.42 3.35
C GLN A 94 -2.27 6.32 3.80
N ALA A 95 -2.03 6.37 5.09
CA ALA A 95 -1.06 7.29 5.71
C ALA A 95 -0.36 6.63 6.91
N PRO A 96 0.76 7.18 7.39
CA PRO A 96 1.36 6.81 8.67
C PRO A 96 0.34 6.89 9.81
N ALA A 97 0.42 5.97 10.76
CA ALA A 97 -0.59 5.86 11.83
C ALA A 97 -0.60 7.07 12.77
N ASP A 98 0.51 7.76 12.91
CA ASP A 98 0.66 9.00 13.71
C ASP A 98 -0.12 10.20 13.12
N TYR A 99 -0.51 10.13 11.83
CA TYR A 99 -1.37 11.17 11.22
C TYR A 99 -2.84 11.05 11.63
N LEU A 100 -3.26 9.92 12.24
CA LEU A 100 -4.67 9.63 12.52
C LEU A 100 -5.39 10.75 13.29
N PRO A 101 -4.84 11.36 14.36
CA PRO A 101 -5.54 12.44 15.07
C PRO A 101 -5.83 13.66 14.18
N LEU A 102 -4.87 14.05 13.34
CA LEU A 102 -5.04 15.15 12.39
C LEU A 102 -6.09 14.80 11.32
N LEU A 103 -6.02 13.59 10.78
CA LEU A 103 -6.99 13.14 9.77
C LEU A 103 -8.42 13.08 10.33
N GLN A 104 -8.61 12.64 11.57
CA GLN A 104 -9.93 12.67 12.24
C GLN A 104 -10.44 14.10 12.50
N ALA A 105 -9.53 15.06 12.72
CA ALA A 105 -9.91 16.46 12.86
C ALA A 105 -10.44 17.05 11.55
N LEU A 106 -9.78 16.72 10.42
CA LEU A 106 -10.07 17.32 9.10
C LEU A 106 -11.11 16.53 8.28
N PHE A 107 -11.29 15.24 8.54
CA PHE A 107 -12.18 14.37 7.77
C PHE A 107 -13.30 13.78 8.65
N ASP A 108 -14.46 13.56 8.04
CA ASP A 108 -15.50 12.67 8.56
C ASP A 108 -15.11 11.23 8.21
N VAL A 109 -14.53 10.53 9.21
CA VAL A 109 -13.99 9.19 9.03
C VAL A 109 -15.11 8.15 9.20
N GLN A 110 -15.37 7.37 8.15
CA GLN A 110 -16.39 6.32 8.11
C GLN A 110 -15.84 4.97 8.61
N THR A 111 -14.62 4.63 8.18
CA THR A 111 -13.94 3.39 8.59
C THR A 111 -12.47 3.67 8.90
N ILE A 112 -11.93 2.92 9.85
CA ILE A 112 -10.51 2.95 10.22
C ILE A 112 -10.02 1.52 10.26
N GLU A 113 -8.96 1.22 9.51
CA GLU A 113 -8.21 -0.02 9.62
C GLU A 113 -6.74 0.30 9.88
N LYS A 114 -6.20 -0.27 10.95
CA LYS A 114 -4.77 -0.20 11.23
C LYS A 114 -4.06 -1.31 10.47
N LEU A 115 -2.97 -0.96 9.77
CA LEU A 115 -2.16 -1.88 9.01
C LEU A 115 -0.77 -1.98 9.62
N HIS A 116 -0.29 -3.21 9.84
CA HIS A 116 1.10 -3.49 10.14
C HIS A 116 1.86 -3.72 8.84
N LEU A 117 3.01 -3.09 8.70
CA LEU A 117 3.93 -3.32 7.60
C LEU A 117 4.92 -4.42 7.99
N TYR A 118 4.99 -5.44 7.16
CA TYR A 118 5.95 -6.54 7.30
C TYR A 118 6.98 -6.50 6.17
N THR A 119 8.25 -6.69 6.54
CA THR A 119 9.40 -6.80 5.63
C THR A 119 10.01 -8.19 5.74
N LEU A 120 10.54 -8.71 4.64
CA LEU A 120 11.15 -10.03 4.60
C LEU A 120 12.52 -10.03 5.28
N ASN A 121 12.78 -11.02 6.14
CA ASN A 121 14.13 -11.34 6.57
C ASN A 121 14.81 -12.25 5.51
N HIS A 122 15.55 -11.63 4.60
CA HIS A 122 16.20 -12.32 3.47
C HIS A 122 17.12 -13.45 3.90
N HIS A 123 17.79 -13.33 5.07
CA HIS A 123 18.74 -14.33 5.57
C HIS A 123 18.06 -15.60 6.11
N GLN A 124 16.80 -15.48 6.49
CA GLN A 124 16.01 -16.59 7.05
C GLN A 124 15.03 -17.18 6.04
N PHE A 125 14.87 -16.54 4.89
CA PHE A 125 13.91 -17.00 3.89
C PHE A 125 14.40 -18.26 3.21
N GLU A 126 13.64 -19.34 3.37
CA GLU A 126 13.83 -20.61 2.67
C GLU A 126 12.61 -20.87 1.77
N PRO A 127 12.81 -21.04 0.44
CA PRO A 127 11.71 -21.30 -0.48
C PRO A 127 10.96 -22.61 -0.15
N VAL A 128 9.66 -22.52 0.04
CA VAL A 128 8.79 -23.70 0.16
C VAL A 128 8.37 -24.14 -1.22
N ILE A 129 8.88 -25.27 -1.69
CA ILE A 129 8.52 -25.83 -2.99
C ILE A 129 7.24 -26.64 -2.84
N ASN A 130 6.20 -26.24 -3.61
CA ASN A 130 4.94 -27.00 -3.71
C ASN A 130 4.54 -27.12 -5.19
N VAL A 131 4.56 -28.35 -5.69
CA VAL A 131 4.28 -28.65 -7.10
C VAL A 131 2.84 -28.29 -7.56
N LEU A 132 1.93 -28.03 -6.63
CA LEU A 132 0.57 -27.59 -6.93
C LEU A 132 0.47 -26.08 -7.18
N VAL A 133 1.53 -25.31 -6.86
CA VAL A 133 1.56 -23.86 -7.10
C VAL A 133 1.87 -23.60 -8.56
N THR A 134 0.99 -22.87 -9.22
CA THR A 134 1.16 -22.47 -10.62
C THR A 134 1.16 -20.94 -10.73
N GLN A 135 2.01 -20.41 -11.63
CA GLN A 135 2.02 -18.99 -11.96
C GLN A 135 0.92 -18.68 -12.97
N THR A 136 0.25 -17.56 -12.78
CA THR A 136 -0.74 -16.99 -13.69
C THR A 136 -0.60 -15.45 -13.68
N THR A 137 -1.39 -14.76 -14.48
CA THR A 137 -1.43 -13.30 -14.52
C THR A 137 -2.60 -12.79 -13.69
N GLY A 138 -2.35 -11.80 -12.84
CA GLY A 138 -3.36 -11.10 -12.06
C GLY A 138 -4.14 -10.07 -12.89
N PRO A 139 -5.20 -9.45 -12.30
CA PRO A 139 -6.02 -8.45 -12.98
C PRO A 139 -5.26 -7.18 -13.39
N ASN A 140 -4.14 -6.91 -12.73
CA ASN A 140 -3.24 -5.77 -12.97
C ASN A 140 -2.07 -6.14 -13.90
N GLU A 141 -2.15 -7.26 -14.61
CA GLU A 141 -1.10 -7.82 -15.48
C GLU A 141 0.18 -8.24 -14.74
N LEU A 142 0.20 -8.14 -13.41
CA LEU A 142 1.30 -8.59 -12.57
C LEU A 142 1.18 -10.09 -12.25
N PRO A 143 2.30 -10.77 -11.94
CA PRO A 143 2.30 -12.19 -11.57
C PRO A 143 1.42 -12.50 -10.38
N ARG A 144 0.75 -13.64 -10.46
CA ARG A 144 -0.03 -14.23 -9.40
C ARG A 144 0.27 -15.72 -9.31
N PHE A 145 0.47 -16.23 -8.12
CA PHE A 145 0.70 -17.65 -7.85
C PHE A 145 -0.54 -18.24 -7.21
N VAL A 146 -1.00 -19.38 -7.70
CA VAL A 146 -2.27 -19.98 -7.29
C VAL A 146 -2.13 -21.47 -7.05
N VAL A 147 -2.94 -21.98 -6.12
CA VAL A 147 -3.26 -23.41 -6.00
C VAL A 147 -4.73 -23.57 -6.38
N ARG A 148 -5.01 -24.57 -7.22
CA ARG A 148 -6.37 -24.91 -7.64
C ARG A 148 -6.85 -26.21 -6.98
N SER A 149 -8.12 -26.28 -6.72
CA SER A 149 -8.80 -27.49 -6.26
C SER A 149 -8.76 -28.56 -7.35
N GLN A 150 -8.41 -29.77 -6.99
CA GLN A 150 -8.43 -30.92 -7.92
C GLN A 150 -9.84 -31.38 -8.30
N GLN A 151 -10.86 -30.95 -7.54
CA GLN A 151 -12.24 -31.37 -7.76
C GLN A 151 -12.97 -30.50 -8.79
N ASP A 152 -12.75 -29.19 -8.77
CA ASP A 152 -13.55 -28.23 -9.53
C ASP A 152 -12.71 -27.10 -10.15
N ASP A 153 -11.40 -27.21 -10.14
CA ASP A 153 -10.42 -26.26 -10.69
C ASP A 153 -10.51 -24.83 -10.12
N ARG A 154 -11.28 -24.61 -9.05
CA ARG A 154 -11.35 -23.29 -8.40
C ARG A 154 -10.02 -22.94 -7.72
N VAL A 155 -9.67 -21.66 -7.73
CA VAL A 155 -8.53 -21.14 -6.97
C VAL A 155 -8.86 -21.20 -5.48
N ILE A 156 -8.10 -22.02 -4.72
CA ILE A 156 -8.26 -22.22 -3.27
C ILE A 156 -7.22 -21.48 -2.45
N ALA A 157 -6.08 -21.14 -3.03
CA ALA A 157 -5.12 -20.23 -2.45
C ALA A 157 -4.46 -19.39 -3.55
N SER A 158 -4.10 -18.17 -3.25
CA SER A 158 -3.39 -17.29 -4.17
C SER A 158 -2.55 -16.26 -3.46
N ALA A 159 -1.42 -15.92 -4.06
CA ALA A 159 -0.63 -14.73 -3.73
C ALA A 159 -0.42 -13.90 -5.00
N GLY A 160 -0.48 -12.58 -4.87
CA GLY A 160 -0.33 -11.64 -5.98
C GLY A 160 0.42 -10.39 -5.59
N ILE A 161 0.88 -9.64 -6.59
CA ILE A 161 1.49 -8.32 -6.41
C ILE A 161 0.39 -7.27 -6.60
N ASN A 162 0.15 -6.42 -5.60
CA ASN A 162 -0.79 -5.31 -5.68
C ASN A 162 -0.20 -4.17 -6.52
N TRP A 163 1.06 -3.85 -6.25
CA TRP A 163 1.87 -2.87 -6.98
C TRP A 163 3.36 -3.18 -6.80
N GLN A 164 4.19 -2.65 -7.69
CA GLN A 164 5.65 -2.74 -7.59
C GLN A 164 6.33 -1.45 -8.05
N SER A 165 7.41 -1.10 -7.36
CA SER A 165 8.39 -0.08 -7.73
C SER A 165 9.69 -0.74 -8.19
N PRO A 166 10.74 0.01 -8.54
CA PRO A 166 12.06 -0.57 -8.76
C PRO A 166 12.60 -1.36 -7.55
N GLU A 167 12.32 -0.89 -6.30
CA GLU A 167 12.89 -1.42 -5.06
C GLU A 167 11.96 -2.42 -4.36
N TYR A 168 10.64 -2.22 -4.44
CA TYR A 168 9.66 -2.94 -3.64
C TYR A 168 8.52 -3.55 -4.46
N ALA A 169 7.96 -4.65 -3.93
CA ALA A 169 6.68 -5.19 -4.40
C ALA A 169 5.77 -5.45 -3.20
N ASN A 170 4.56 -4.85 -3.22
CA ASN A 170 3.54 -5.07 -2.20
C ASN A 170 2.72 -6.31 -2.52
N LEU A 171 2.65 -7.25 -1.57
CA LEU A 171 2.04 -8.55 -1.74
C LEU A 171 0.64 -8.61 -1.13
N SER A 172 -0.19 -9.47 -1.71
CA SER A 172 -1.46 -9.91 -1.14
C SER A 172 -1.56 -11.42 -1.15
N VAL A 173 -2.20 -12.00 -0.13
CA VAL A 173 -2.43 -13.44 -0.03
C VAL A 173 -3.88 -13.70 0.34
N ASN A 174 -4.49 -14.68 -0.32
CA ASN A 174 -5.81 -15.15 0.03
C ASN A 174 -5.83 -16.69 0.04
N THR A 175 -6.51 -17.27 1.05
CA THR A 175 -6.76 -18.72 1.12
C THR A 175 -8.23 -18.92 1.47
N ASP A 176 -8.91 -19.71 0.66
CA ASP A 176 -10.30 -20.11 0.88
C ASP A 176 -10.49 -20.66 2.29
N SER A 177 -11.56 -20.26 2.97
CA SER A 177 -11.79 -20.58 4.38
C SER A 177 -11.82 -22.10 4.66
N ALA A 178 -12.37 -22.89 3.73
CA ALA A 178 -12.43 -24.34 3.84
C ALA A 178 -11.08 -25.04 3.66
N HIS A 179 -10.09 -24.34 3.10
CA HIS A 179 -8.74 -24.86 2.77
C HIS A 179 -7.63 -24.24 3.63
N ARG A 180 -7.98 -23.52 4.68
CA ARG A 180 -7.00 -22.93 5.61
C ARG A 180 -6.30 -24.00 6.45
N ARG A 181 -5.14 -23.65 7.03
CA ARG A 181 -4.31 -24.52 7.88
C ARG A 181 -3.79 -25.80 7.19
N GLN A 182 -3.71 -25.79 5.85
CA GLN A 182 -3.14 -26.86 5.04
C GLN A 182 -1.79 -26.46 4.41
N GLY A 183 -1.15 -25.36 4.87
CA GLY A 183 0.13 -24.87 4.31
C GLY A 183 0.02 -24.14 2.97
N LEU A 184 -1.17 -24.08 2.36
CA LEU A 184 -1.36 -23.51 1.02
C LEU A 184 -1.00 -22.02 0.95
N GLY A 185 -1.36 -21.25 1.98
CA GLY A 185 -1.02 -19.82 2.06
C GLY A 185 0.49 -19.59 2.08
N VAL A 186 1.22 -20.38 2.87
CA VAL A 186 2.68 -20.31 2.93
C VAL A 186 3.28 -20.68 1.57
N SER A 187 2.77 -21.73 0.91
CA SER A 187 3.25 -22.18 -0.40
C SER A 187 3.12 -21.09 -1.48
N VAL A 188 1.96 -20.45 -1.61
CA VAL A 188 1.78 -19.39 -2.62
C VAL A 188 2.55 -18.12 -2.26
N LEU A 189 2.65 -17.77 -0.95
CA LEU A 189 3.43 -16.63 -0.49
C LEU A 189 4.93 -16.88 -0.76
N SER A 190 5.43 -18.06 -0.45
CA SER A 190 6.84 -18.41 -0.73
C SER A 190 7.17 -18.32 -2.22
N ALA A 191 6.28 -18.82 -3.08
CA ALA A 191 6.49 -18.77 -4.54
C ALA A 191 6.58 -17.34 -5.06
N ILE A 192 5.67 -16.43 -4.62
CA ILE A 192 5.69 -15.05 -5.08
C ILE A 192 6.87 -14.26 -4.48
N VAL A 193 7.28 -14.57 -3.24
CA VAL A 193 8.49 -14.01 -2.62
C VAL A 193 9.72 -14.38 -3.45
N GLY A 194 9.90 -15.65 -3.80
CA GLY A 194 10.99 -16.09 -4.68
C GLY A 194 11.02 -15.30 -6.00
N TYR A 195 9.86 -15.19 -6.66
CA TYR A 195 9.74 -14.40 -7.90
C TYR A 195 10.15 -12.92 -7.69
N VAL A 196 9.71 -12.28 -6.62
CA VAL A 196 10.02 -10.86 -6.33
C VAL A 196 11.52 -10.67 -6.11
N LEU A 197 12.16 -11.58 -5.35
CA LEU A 197 13.60 -11.55 -5.09
C LEU A 197 14.44 -11.80 -6.36
N GLU A 198 14.04 -12.75 -7.19
CA GLU A 198 14.70 -13.04 -8.48
C GLU A 198 14.64 -11.83 -9.44
N ASN A 199 13.62 -10.98 -9.28
CA ASN A 199 13.47 -9.73 -10.04
C ASN A 199 14.10 -8.50 -9.34
N GLY A 200 14.93 -8.72 -8.32
CA GLY A 200 15.73 -7.69 -7.66
C GLY A 200 14.94 -6.74 -6.77
N ARG A 201 13.75 -7.13 -6.30
CA ARG A 201 12.89 -6.31 -5.43
C ARG A 201 12.78 -6.92 -4.04
N SER A 202 12.47 -6.07 -3.07
CA SER A 202 12.16 -6.49 -1.71
C SER A 202 10.63 -6.62 -1.53
N PRO A 203 10.12 -7.79 -1.09
CA PRO A 203 8.70 -7.97 -0.86
C PRO A 203 8.24 -7.25 0.41
N LEU A 204 7.10 -6.57 0.32
CA LEU A 204 6.39 -5.94 1.42
C LEU A 204 5.02 -6.61 1.60
N TYR A 205 4.61 -6.78 2.85
CA TYR A 205 3.30 -7.35 3.15
C TYR A 205 2.58 -6.48 4.19
N GLU A 206 1.53 -5.77 3.76
CA GLU A 206 0.69 -4.96 4.64
C GLU A 206 -0.50 -5.78 5.11
N VAL A 207 -0.65 -5.88 6.43
CA VAL A 207 -1.64 -6.77 7.07
C VAL A 207 -2.47 -5.98 8.05
N ALA A 208 -3.79 -6.09 7.95
CA ALA A 208 -4.70 -5.52 8.94
C ALA A 208 -4.36 -6.00 10.37
N ALA A 209 -4.29 -5.10 11.33
CA ALA A 209 -3.99 -5.43 12.72
C ALA A 209 -5.03 -6.39 13.33
N SER A 210 -6.24 -6.43 12.80
CA SER A 210 -7.30 -7.37 13.17
C SER A 210 -7.15 -8.77 12.55
N ASN A 211 -6.28 -8.93 11.51
CA ASN A 211 -6.14 -10.19 10.77
C ASN A 211 -4.99 -11.06 11.32
N SER A 212 -5.23 -11.72 12.45
CA SER A 212 -4.25 -12.60 13.10
C SER A 212 -3.77 -13.76 12.21
N ALA A 213 -4.62 -14.25 11.31
CA ALA A 213 -4.25 -15.34 10.40
C ALA A 213 -3.18 -14.89 9.40
N SER A 214 -3.30 -13.68 8.83
CA SER A 214 -2.31 -13.11 7.93
C SER A 214 -1.03 -12.69 8.66
N GLN A 215 -1.12 -12.24 9.92
CA GLN A 215 0.06 -11.97 10.75
C GLN A 215 0.86 -13.25 11.04
N THR A 216 0.17 -14.34 11.40
CA THR A 216 0.80 -15.66 11.58
C THR A 216 1.43 -16.14 10.28
N LEU A 217 0.75 -15.96 9.15
CA LEU A 217 1.28 -16.31 7.83
C LEU A 217 2.56 -15.53 7.50
N ALA A 218 2.57 -14.21 7.76
CA ALA A 218 3.76 -13.37 7.57
C ALA A 218 4.95 -13.90 8.38
N GLN A 219 4.75 -14.19 9.66
CA GLN A 219 5.80 -14.74 10.54
C GLN A 219 6.30 -16.10 10.08
N GLN A 220 5.40 -17.00 9.64
CA GLN A 220 5.78 -18.33 9.09
C GLN A 220 6.58 -18.22 7.80
N ALA A 221 6.41 -17.15 7.03
CA ALA A 221 7.16 -16.87 5.82
C ALA A 221 8.38 -15.96 6.06
N HIS A 222 8.83 -15.86 7.32
CA HIS A 222 10.00 -15.07 7.76
C HIS A 222 9.91 -13.56 7.49
N PHE A 223 8.69 -13.02 7.48
CA PHE A 223 8.49 -11.58 7.54
C PHE A 223 8.49 -11.09 8.99
N SER A 224 9.12 -9.95 9.22
CA SER A 224 9.17 -9.24 10.50
C SER A 224 8.36 -7.95 10.43
N ASN A 225 7.70 -7.56 11.52
CA ASN A 225 7.06 -6.25 11.61
C ASN A 225 8.15 -5.16 11.54
N ALA A 226 7.94 -4.19 10.65
CA ALA A 226 8.86 -3.07 10.43
C ALA A 226 8.65 -1.90 11.41
N ASP A 227 7.73 -2.04 12.38
CA ASP A 227 7.32 -0.98 13.32
C ASP A 227 6.92 0.34 12.63
N ALA A 228 6.38 0.22 11.41
CA ALA A 228 5.94 1.31 10.56
C ALA A 228 4.44 1.16 10.26
N ASP A 229 3.63 1.29 11.31
CA ASP A 229 2.18 1.16 11.22
C ASP A 229 1.56 2.24 10.34
N LYS A 230 0.56 1.84 9.57
CA LYS A 230 -0.24 2.73 8.72
C LYS A 230 -1.71 2.66 9.11
N VAL A 231 -2.46 3.64 8.66
CA VAL A 231 -3.94 3.63 8.70
C VAL A 231 -4.49 3.65 7.30
N LEU A 232 -5.56 2.87 7.10
CA LEU A 232 -6.39 2.89 5.91
C LEU A 232 -7.77 3.39 6.32
N LEU A 233 -8.17 4.54 5.77
CA LEU A 233 -9.42 5.22 6.12
C LEU A 233 -10.33 5.30 4.92
N GLN A 234 -11.64 5.17 5.12
CA GLN A 234 -12.64 5.73 4.22
C GLN A 234 -13.19 6.98 4.89
N ALA A 235 -13.14 8.11 4.17
CA ALA A 235 -13.43 9.40 4.78
C ALA A 235 -13.93 10.43 3.76
N VAL A 236 -14.54 11.48 4.26
CA VAL A 236 -14.98 12.66 3.48
C VAL A 236 -14.29 13.89 4.07
N LEU A 237 -13.68 14.73 3.24
CA LEU A 237 -13.06 15.96 3.70
C LEU A 237 -14.12 16.93 4.18
N LYS A 238 -14.00 17.41 5.43
CA LYS A 238 -14.91 18.41 6.02
C LYS A 238 -14.79 19.76 5.30
N PRO A 239 -15.84 20.58 5.32
CA PRO A 239 -15.72 21.99 4.97
C PRO A 239 -14.62 22.67 5.78
N ARG A 240 -13.93 23.62 5.16
CA ARG A 240 -12.94 24.45 5.88
C ARG A 240 -13.68 25.35 6.86
N PHE A 241 -13.32 25.25 8.14
CA PHE A 241 -13.83 26.22 9.10
C PHE A 241 -13.20 27.59 8.81
N VAL A 242 -14.03 28.56 8.54
CA VAL A 242 -13.65 29.98 8.35
C VAL A 242 -13.54 30.66 9.71
#